data_fbfd0d8370eb552906443c915dd5865e
#
_entry.id   fbfd0d8370eb552906443c915dd5865e
#
_cell.length_a   1.000
_cell.length_b   1.000
_cell.length_c   1.000
_cell.angle_alpha   90.00
_cell.angle_beta   90.00
_cell.angle_gamma   90.00
#
_symmetry.space_group_name_H-M   'P 1'
#
loop_
_entity.id
_entity.type
_entity.pdbx_description
1 polymer ?
#
loop_
_entity_poly.entity_id
_entity_poly.type
_entity_poly.pdbx_seq_one_letter_code
_entity_poly.pdbx_strand_id
1 'polypeptide(L)'
;MARTSGRAAGEMRPVIFTRRFAKHAEGAVLVEFGDTQVLCTASVEESVPAFLRGKAQGWVTAEYGMLPRSTHTRSAREAARGKQSGRTLEIQRLIGRSLRAVVDLKALGERTVTIDCDVLQADGGTRTASIAGGYVALAQACCGLERRRLIPGTPLHGQVAAISVGIVAGVPVLDLDYSEDSQAEVDMNVVMNDGGAFIEVQGTAEGHAFRRHELDAMLELAAGGIERLFPLQARAIGA
;
A
#
# COMPACT_ATOMS: atom_id res chain seq x y z
N MET A 1 15.55 -24.62 -2.53
CA MET A 1 14.99 -24.62 -3.90
C MET A 1 15.11 -23.21 -4.47
N ALA A 2 15.40 -23.06 -5.76
CA ALA A 2 15.31 -21.75 -6.40
C ALA A 2 13.83 -21.38 -6.57
N ARG A 3 13.48 -20.11 -6.32
CA ARG A 3 12.15 -19.56 -6.60
C ARG A 3 11.84 -19.72 -8.10
N THR A 4 10.59 -19.88 -8.47
CA THR A 4 10.16 -20.03 -9.88
C THR A 4 10.60 -18.85 -10.75
N SER A 5 10.68 -17.67 -10.17
CA SER A 5 11.18 -16.43 -10.79
C SER A 5 12.72 -16.36 -10.91
N GLY A 6 13.46 -17.32 -10.32
CA GLY A 6 14.94 -17.29 -10.23
C GLY A 6 15.48 -16.31 -9.19
N ARG A 7 14.66 -15.56 -8.47
CA ARG A 7 15.06 -14.61 -7.43
C ARG A 7 15.61 -15.32 -6.19
N ALA A 8 16.55 -14.70 -5.48
CA ALA A 8 16.97 -15.13 -4.16
C ALA A 8 15.83 -14.92 -3.13
N ALA A 9 15.87 -15.64 -2.00
CA ALA A 9 14.82 -15.57 -0.97
C ALA A 9 14.56 -14.13 -0.47
N GLY A 10 15.60 -13.33 -0.27
CA GLY A 10 15.52 -11.93 0.15
C GLY A 10 15.48 -10.90 -0.99
N GLU A 11 15.26 -11.34 -2.23
CA GLU A 11 15.25 -10.46 -3.39
C GLU A 11 13.82 -10.02 -3.76
N MET A 12 13.65 -8.71 -3.94
CA MET A 12 12.40 -8.11 -4.40
C MET A 12 12.34 -8.08 -5.92
N ARG A 13 11.14 -8.03 -6.47
CA ARG A 13 10.91 -7.61 -7.85
C ARG A 13 11.40 -6.15 -8.05
N PRO A 14 11.72 -5.73 -9.27
CA PRO A 14 11.95 -4.32 -9.57
C PRO A 14 10.74 -3.47 -9.13
N VAL A 15 11.00 -2.35 -8.43
CA VAL A 15 9.95 -1.44 -7.96
C VAL A 15 10.11 -0.09 -8.64
N ILE A 16 9.05 0.37 -9.30
CA ILE A 16 9.02 1.62 -10.05
C ILE A 16 7.84 2.47 -9.60
N PHE A 17 8.06 3.78 -9.43
CA PHE A 17 7.02 4.77 -9.17
C PHE A 17 7.01 5.80 -10.30
N THR A 18 6.02 5.73 -11.20
CA THR A 18 5.84 6.68 -12.30
C THR A 18 4.94 7.82 -11.86
N ARG A 19 5.53 9.01 -11.72
CA ARG A 19 4.87 10.23 -11.21
C ARG A 19 3.94 10.86 -12.24
N ARG A 20 2.97 11.67 -11.76
CA ARG A 20 2.08 12.51 -12.59
C ARG A 20 1.30 11.70 -13.62
N PHE A 21 0.93 10.49 -13.28
CA PHE A 21 0.21 9.61 -14.19
C PHE A 21 -1.20 10.12 -14.51
N ALA A 22 -1.88 10.76 -13.55
CA ALA A 22 -3.18 11.39 -13.74
C ALA A 22 -3.08 12.92 -13.62
N LYS A 23 -3.78 13.65 -14.51
CA LYS A 23 -3.67 15.13 -14.63
C LYS A 23 -4.42 15.88 -13.53
N HIS A 24 -5.56 15.36 -13.08
CA HIS A 24 -6.51 16.11 -12.28
C HIS A 24 -6.40 15.87 -10.77
N ALA A 25 -5.81 14.75 -10.36
CA ALA A 25 -5.62 14.42 -8.95
C ALA A 25 -4.54 15.31 -8.30
N GLU A 26 -4.70 15.64 -7.02
CA GLU A 26 -3.71 16.38 -6.22
C GLU A 26 -2.41 15.60 -6.03
N GLY A 27 -2.49 14.28 -6.04
CA GLY A 27 -1.35 13.36 -6.11
C GLY A 27 -1.67 12.20 -7.03
N ALA A 28 -0.70 11.75 -7.84
CA ALA A 28 -0.92 10.62 -8.74
C ALA A 28 0.39 9.88 -9.05
N VAL A 29 0.35 8.57 -8.90
CA VAL A 29 1.48 7.68 -9.18
C VAL A 29 0.98 6.33 -9.69
N LEU A 30 1.62 5.81 -10.73
CA LEU A 30 1.56 4.39 -11.05
C LEU A 30 2.70 3.71 -10.30
N VAL A 31 2.38 2.76 -9.43
CA VAL A 31 3.37 1.94 -8.73
C VAL A 31 3.39 0.54 -9.34
N GLU A 32 4.60 0.05 -9.57
CA GLU A 32 4.87 -1.25 -10.16
C GLU A 32 5.78 -2.06 -9.23
N PHE A 33 5.38 -3.29 -8.94
CA PHE A 33 6.20 -4.32 -8.28
C PHE A 33 6.31 -5.49 -9.26
N GLY A 34 7.36 -5.51 -10.09
CA GLY A 34 7.40 -6.41 -11.25
C GLY A 34 6.18 -6.20 -12.13
N ASP A 35 5.39 -7.26 -12.33
CA ASP A 35 4.19 -7.22 -13.16
C ASP A 35 2.93 -6.72 -12.42
N THR A 36 2.98 -6.54 -11.11
CA THR A 36 1.87 -5.90 -10.37
C THR A 36 1.88 -4.39 -10.61
N GLN A 37 0.77 -3.84 -11.12
CA GLN A 37 0.61 -2.43 -11.44
C GLN A 37 -0.63 -1.86 -10.74
N VAL A 38 -0.44 -0.80 -9.95
CA VAL A 38 -1.54 -0.11 -9.25
C VAL A 38 -1.45 1.39 -9.52
N LEU A 39 -2.53 1.97 -10.02
CA LEU A 39 -2.70 3.41 -10.09
C LEU A 39 -3.20 3.91 -8.73
N CYS A 40 -2.43 4.78 -8.09
CA CYS A 40 -2.82 5.43 -6.85
C CYS A 40 -3.01 6.92 -7.09
N THR A 41 -4.19 7.45 -6.75
CA THR A 41 -4.49 8.88 -6.82
C THR A 41 -4.95 9.41 -5.47
N ALA A 42 -4.70 10.70 -5.22
CA ALA A 42 -5.13 11.41 -4.03
C ALA A 42 -6.03 12.57 -4.43
N SER A 43 -7.22 12.62 -3.87
CA SER A 43 -8.20 13.70 -4.02
C SER A 43 -8.39 14.43 -2.69
N VAL A 44 -8.38 15.76 -2.70
CA VAL A 44 -8.53 16.60 -1.50
C VAL A 44 -9.88 17.29 -1.51
N GLU A 45 -10.66 17.09 -0.44
CA GLU A 45 -11.94 17.78 -0.21
C GLU A 45 -11.83 18.71 1.00
N GLU A 46 -12.34 19.95 0.88
CA GLU A 46 -12.40 20.95 1.97
C GLU A 46 -13.56 20.64 2.94
N SER A 47 -13.73 19.37 3.28
CA SER A 47 -14.77 18.89 4.20
C SER A 47 -14.32 17.61 4.89
N VAL A 48 -14.94 17.30 6.02
CA VAL A 48 -14.70 16.07 6.77
C VAL A 48 -15.99 15.30 6.99
N PRO A 49 -15.93 13.97 7.20
CA PRO A 49 -17.06 13.15 7.56
C PRO A 49 -17.81 13.72 8.78
N ALA A 50 -19.13 13.48 8.85
CA ALA A 50 -20.00 14.06 9.88
C ALA A 50 -19.50 13.85 11.33
N PHE A 51 -18.86 12.71 11.60
CA PHE A 51 -18.33 12.39 12.94
C PHE A 51 -17.09 13.22 13.33
N LEU A 52 -16.47 13.97 12.39
CA LEU A 52 -15.28 14.82 12.61
C LEU A 52 -15.60 16.32 12.54
N ARG A 53 -16.79 16.72 12.12
CA ARG A 53 -17.15 18.15 11.99
C ARG A 53 -16.97 18.89 13.31
N GLY A 54 -16.28 20.02 13.25
CA GLY A 54 -15.99 20.87 14.43
C GLY A 54 -14.92 20.31 15.35
N LYS A 55 -14.20 19.25 14.96
CA LYS A 55 -13.09 18.69 15.76
C LYS A 55 -11.72 19.24 15.38
N ALA A 56 -11.65 20.16 14.42
CA ALA A 56 -10.42 20.76 13.92
C ALA A 56 -9.36 19.73 13.51
N GLN A 57 -9.81 18.64 12.90
CA GLN A 57 -8.91 17.60 12.37
C GLN A 57 -9.42 17.05 11.05
N GLY A 58 -8.49 16.66 10.18
CA GLY A 58 -8.78 16.07 8.90
C GLY A 58 -8.96 14.54 8.95
N TRP A 59 -9.13 13.98 7.77
CA TRP A 59 -9.28 12.55 7.58
C TRP A 59 -8.52 12.06 6.36
N VAL A 60 -7.97 10.87 6.45
CA VAL A 60 -7.40 10.14 5.31
C VAL A 60 -8.15 8.83 5.19
N THR A 61 -8.68 8.56 4.03
CA THR A 61 -9.38 7.30 3.72
C THR A 61 -8.85 6.73 2.41
N ALA A 62 -9.23 5.49 2.11
CA ALA A 62 -8.83 4.86 0.86
C ALA A 62 -9.98 4.05 0.26
N GLU A 63 -10.00 4.02 -1.05
CA GLU A 63 -10.77 3.09 -1.86
C GLU A 63 -9.81 2.17 -2.62
N TYR A 64 -10.28 0.96 -2.90
CA TYR A 64 -9.49 -0.05 -3.60
C TYR A 64 -10.39 -0.79 -4.58
N GLY A 65 -9.88 -1.02 -5.76
CA GLY A 65 -10.57 -1.79 -6.78
C GLY A 65 -9.62 -2.51 -7.72
N MET A 66 -10.15 -3.55 -8.38
CA MET A 66 -9.42 -4.29 -9.41
C MET A 66 -10.14 -4.15 -10.74
N LEU A 67 -9.38 -3.83 -11.80
CA LEU A 67 -9.96 -3.85 -13.15
C LEU A 67 -10.40 -5.27 -13.53
N PRO A 68 -11.44 -5.42 -14.36
CA PRO A 68 -11.96 -6.73 -14.74
C PRO A 68 -10.92 -7.69 -15.34
N ARG A 69 -9.89 -7.15 -15.98
CA ARG A 69 -8.80 -7.92 -16.61
C ARG A 69 -7.45 -7.68 -15.94
N SER A 70 -7.44 -7.25 -14.68
CA SER A 70 -6.22 -7.20 -13.90
C SER A 70 -5.65 -8.59 -13.57
N THR A 71 -6.47 -9.64 -13.68
CA THR A 71 -6.12 -11.04 -13.44
C THR A 71 -6.24 -11.89 -14.72
N HIS A 72 -5.75 -13.12 -14.69
CA HIS A 72 -5.78 -14.09 -15.82
C HIS A 72 -7.19 -14.31 -16.36
N THR A 73 -8.18 -14.39 -15.46
CA THR A 73 -9.60 -14.51 -15.84
C THR A 73 -10.32 -13.18 -15.60
N ARG A 74 -11.32 -12.89 -16.44
CA ARG A 74 -12.12 -11.68 -16.25
C ARG A 74 -13.00 -11.78 -15.01
N SER A 75 -12.85 -10.87 -14.07
CA SER A 75 -13.76 -10.66 -12.96
C SER A 75 -14.85 -9.63 -13.30
N ALA A 76 -16.02 -9.73 -12.68
CA ALA A 76 -17.06 -8.72 -12.86
C ALA A 76 -16.72 -7.46 -12.05
N ARG A 77 -17.08 -6.28 -12.58
CA ARG A 77 -16.95 -5.02 -11.82
C ARG A 77 -17.84 -5.04 -10.57
N GLU A 78 -17.30 -4.73 -9.42
CA GLU A 78 -18.06 -4.67 -8.16
C GLU A 78 -19.17 -3.61 -8.21
N ALA A 79 -18.91 -2.46 -8.85
CA ALA A 79 -19.91 -1.42 -9.07
C ALA A 79 -21.16 -1.94 -9.82
N ALA A 80 -20.98 -2.85 -10.77
CA ALA A 80 -22.11 -3.46 -11.50
C ALA A 80 -22.91 -4.46 -10.66
N ARG A 81 -22.33 -4.94 -9.54
CA ARG A 81 -23.01 -5.83 -8.58
C ARG A 81 -23.73 -5.06 -7.46
N GLY A 82 -23.56 -3.73 -7.41
CA GLY A 82 -24.16 -2.86 -6.41
C GLY A 82 -23.58 -3.00 -4.98
N LYS A 83 -22.53 -3.81 -4.80
CA LYS A 83 -21.82 -3.95 -3.51
C LYS A 83 -20.36 -4.37 -3.72
N GLN A 84 -19.52 -3.90 -2.82
CA GLN A 84 -18.12 -4.32 -2.72
C GLN A 84 -18.01 -5.66 -1.99
N SER A 85 -16.97 -6.43 -2.30
CA SER A 85 -16.64 -7.67 -1.59
C SER A 85 -16.06 -7.38 -0.19
N GLY A 86 -16.14 -8.35 0.70
CA GLY A 86 -15.50 -8.25 2.02
C GLY A 86 -13.99 -8.04 1.91
N ARG A 87 -13.33 -8.66 0.93
CA ARG A 87 -11.91 -8.48 0.64
C ARG A 87 -11.60 -7.02 0.25
N THR A 88 -12.38 -6.43 -0.64
CA THR A 88 -12.22 -5.04 -1.06
C THR A 88 -12.32 -4.08 0.13
N LEU A 89 -13.36 -4.25 0.95
CA LEU A 89 -13.57 -3.43 2.15
C LEU A 89 -12.44 -3.61 3.19
N GLU A 90 -11.93 -4.81 3.35
CA GLU A 90 -10.79 -5.10 4.24
C GLU A 90 -9.54 -4.36 3.76
N ILE A 91 -9.20 -4.44 2.46
CA ILE A 91 -8.03 -3.79 1.89
C ILE A 91 -8.14 -2.26 1.97
N GLN A 92 -9.30 -1.68 1.68
CA GLN A 92 -9.54 -0.23 1.86
C GLN A 92 -9.24 0.23 3.29
N ARG A 93 -9.71 -0.53 4.28
CA ARG A 93 -9.47 -0.22 5.71
C ARG A 93 -8.00 -0.35 6.08
N LEU A 94 -7.31 -1.36 5.56
CA LEU A 94 -5.88 -1.57 5.74
C LEU A 94 -5.08 -0.38 5.17
N ILE A 95 -5.31 0.02 3.92
CA ILE A 95 -4.63 1.15 3.28
C ILE A 95 -4.87 2.42 4.08
N GLY A 96 -6.14 2.76 4.35
CA GLY A 96 -6.50 3.99 5.08
C GLY A 96 -5.86 4.05 6.47
N ARG A 97 -5.84 2.93 7.22
CA ARG A 97 -5.21 2.84 8.55
C ARG A 97 -3.70 3.01 8.46
N SER A 98 -3.06 2.36 7.51
CA SER A 98 -1.61 2.45 7.29
C SER A 98 -1.18 3.89 7.00
N LEU A 99 -1.89 4.58 6.12
CA LEU A 99 -1.60 5.97 5.76
C LEU A 99 -1.83 6.93 6.94
N ARG A 100 -2.91 6.76 7.71
CA ARG A 100 -3.16 7.59 8.90
C ARG A 100 -2.09 7.48 9.98
N ALA A 101 -1.37 6.36 10.04
CA ALA A 101 -0.33 6.14 11.03
C ALA A 101 0.88 7.08 10.88
N VAL A 102 1.00 7.79 9.76
CA VAL A 102 2.09 8.73 9.47
C VAL A 102 1.60 10.15 9.18
N VAL A 103 0.34 10.46 9.53
CA VAL A 103 -0.28 11.77 9.29
C VAL A 103 -0.70 12.43 10.60
N ASP A 104 -0.27 13.67 10.83
CA ASP A 104 -0.90 14.55 11.81
C ASP A 104 -2.22 15.09 11.23
N LEU A 105 -3.32 14.45 11.63
CA LEU A 105 -4.66 14.81 11.18
C LEU A 105 -5.08 16.21 11.64
N LYS A 106 -4.50 16.76 12.72
CA LYS A 106 -4.77 18.13 13.15
C LYS A 106 -4.06 19.13 12.25
N ALA A 107 -2.80 18.87 11.89
CA ALA A 107 -2.06 19.70 10.96
C ALA A 107 -2.69 19.72 9.55
N LEU A 108 -3.38 18.64 9.16
CA LEU A 108 -4.14 18.58 7.89
C LEU A 108 -5.34 19.53 7.91
N GLY A 109 -5.92 19.84 9.08
CA GLY A 109 -7.14 20.64 9.24
C GLY A 109 -8.38 19.90 8.75
N GLU A 110 -9.55 20.52 8.76
CA GLU A 110 -10.84 19.89 8.38
C GLU A 110 -10.91 19.61 6.86
N ARG A 111 -10.05 18.71 6.37
CA ARG A 111 -9.99 18.21 5.00
C ARG A 111 -10.03 16.71 4.98
N THR A 112 -10.63 16.15 3.95
CA THR A 112 -10.53 14.71 3.65
C THR A 112 -9.59 14.52 2.49
N VAL A 113 -8.63 13.60 2.64
CA VAL A 113 -7.84 13.07 1.53
C VAL A 113 -8.29 11.64 1.26
N THR A 114 -8.88 11.43 0.10
CA THR A 114 -9.27 10.11 -0.39
C THR A 114 -8.17 9.58 -1.30
N ILE A 115 -7.70 8.38 -1.02
CA ILE A 115 -6.71 7.67 -1.84
C ILE A 115 -7.42 6.57 -2.60
N ASP A 116 -7.48 6.71 -3.92
CA ASP A 116 -8.02 5.69 -4.80
C ASP A 116 -6.89 4.80 -5.31
N CYS A 117 -7.04 3.48 -5.16
CA CYS A 117 -6.09 2.47 -5.59
C CYS A 117 -6.74 1.52 -6.59
N ASP A 118 -6.46 1.72 -7.87
CA ASP A 118 -6.96 0.89 -8.96
C ASP A 118 -5.89 -0.08 -9.44
N VAL A 119 -6.12 -1.38 -9.23
CA VAL A 119 -5.21 -2.43 -9.70
C VAL A 119 -5.44 -2.63 -11.21
N LEU A 120 -4.44 -2.26 -12.00
CA LEU A 120 -4.44 -2.41 -13.45
C LEU A 120 -4.01 -3.82 -13.86
N GLN A 121 -3.00 -4.36 -13.17
CA GLN A 121 -2.49 -5.72 -13.34
C GLN A 121 -2.08 -6.29 -11.98
N ALA A 122 -2.48 -7.53 -11.71
CA ALA A 122 -2.22 -8.22 -10.45
C ALA A 122 -1.32 -9.44 -10.66
N ASP A 123 -0.16 -9.40 -10.00
CA ASP A 123 0.80 -10.50 -9.92
C ASP A 123 1.37 -10.63 -8.51
N GLY A 124 0.49 -10.83 -7.51
CA GLY A 124 0.85 -10.85 -6.08
C GLY A 124 1.11 -9.46 -5.49
N GLY A 125 0.89 -9.27 -4.19
CA GLY A 125 1.23 -8.06 -3.44
C GLY A 125 0.43 -6.79 -3.81
N THR A 126 -0.78 -6.91 -4.34
CA THR A 126 -1.56 -5.72 -4.77
C THR A 126 -1.89 -4.78 -3.61
N ARG A 127 -2.20 -5.29 -2.40
CA ARG A 127 -2.49 -4.47 -1.23
C ARG A 127 -1.26 -3.74 -0.70
N THR A 128 -0.09 -4.36 -0.73
CA THR A 128 1.17 -3.75 -0.28
C THR A 128 1.67 -2.70 -1.27
N ALA A 129 1.55 -2.95 -2.57
CA ALA A 129 1.80 -1.97 -3.62
C ALA A 129 0.86 -0.76 -3.50
N SER A 130 -0.45 -0.98 -3.20
CA SER A 130 -1.42 0.09 -2.95
C SER A 130 -1.05 0.96 -1.75
N ILE A 131 -0.54 0.39 -0.66
CA ILE A 131 -0.06 1.18 0.49
C ILE A 131 1.16 1.99 0.10
N ALA A 132 2.16 1.38 -0.56
CA ALA A 132 3.39 2.05 -0.96
C ALA A 132 3.14 3.18 -1.97
N GLY A 133 2.29 2.94 -2.98
CA GLY A 133 1.88 3.95 -3.97
C GLY A 133 0.95 5.00 -3.38
N GLY A 134 -0.01 4.58 -2.55
CA GLY A 134 -0.94 5.46 -1.85
C GLY A 134 -0.23 6.49 -0.97
N TYR A 135 0.86 6.10 -0.30
CA TYR A 135 1.69 7.03 0.45
C TYR A 135 2.32 8.09 -0.46
N VAL A 136 2.86 7.71 -1.61
CA VAL A 136 3.44 8.67 -2.56
C VAL A 136 2.39 9.66 -3.08
N ALA A 137 1.19 9.18 -3.42
CA ALA A 137 0.08 10.04 -3.85
C ALA A 137 -0.36 11.01 -2.74
N LEU A 138 -0.50 10.51 -1.50
CA LEU A 138 -0.80 11.32 -0.31
C LEU A 138 0.26 12.40 -0.08
N ALA A 139 1.54 12.05 -0.13
CA ALA A 139 2.64 12.99 0.08
C ALA A 139 2.66 14.09 -1.00
N GLN A 140 2.40 13.75 -2.26
CA GLN A 140 2.28 14.72 -3.34
C GLN A 140 1.11 15.71 -3.11
N ALA A 141 -0.05 15.21 -2.65
CA ALA A 141 -1.20 16.03 -2.30
C ALA A 141 -0.87 16.99 -1.14
N CYS A 142 -0.25 16.49 -0.07
CA CYS A 142 0.18 17.31 1.08
C CYS A 142 1.18 18.38 0.66
N CYS A 143 2.19 18.06 -0.15
CA CYS A 143 3.12 19.05 -0.73
C CYS A 143 2.40 20.08 -1.59
N GLY A 144 1.34 19.69 -2.29
CA GLY A 144 0.48 20.58 -3.06
C GLY A 144 -0.27 21.58 -2.18
N LEU A 145 -0.86 21.11 -1.08
CA LEU A 145 -1.54 21.95 -0.09
C LEU A 145 -0.58 22.96 0.57
N GLU A 146 0.61 22.50 0.98
CA GLU A 146 1.63 23.36 1.59
C GLU A 146 2.10 24.45 0.62
N ARG A 147 2.44 24.11 -0.62
CA ARG A 147 2.84 25.09 -1.67
C ARG A 147 1.76 26.13 -1.93
N ARG A 148 0.49 25.76 -1.85
CA ARG A 148 -0.66 26.69 -1.98
C ARG A 148 -0.95 27.42 -0.67
N ARG A 149 -0.19 27.21 0.40
CA ARG A 149 -0.38 27.79 1.74
C ARG A 149 -1.75 27.50 2.36
N LEU A 150 -2.33 26.34 2.04
CA LEU A 150 -3.60 25.89 2.62
C LEU A 150 -3.40 25.17 3.94
N ILE A 151 -2.19 24.71 4.20
CA ILE A 151 -1.73 24.16 5.48
C ILE A 151 -0.40 24.82 5.86
N PRO A 152 -0.08 24.94 7.17
CA PRO A 152 1.11 25.66 7.63
C PRO A 152 2.45 24.94 7.35
N GLY A 153 2.41 23.64 7.10
CA GLY A 153 3.56 22.79 6.80
C GLY A 153 3.09 21.39 6.46
N THR A 154 4.02 20.47 6.17
CA THR A 154 3.63 19.09 5.87
C THR A 154 2.98 18.44 7.09
N PRO A 155 1.82 17.78 6.92
CA PRO A 155 1.18 17.01 7.98
C PRO A 155 1.80 15.61 8.13
N LEU A 156 2.78 15.24 7.31
CA LEU A 156 3.42 13.93 7.35
C LEU A 156 4.57 13.96 8.37
N HIS A 157 4.58 13.01 9.30
CA HIS A 157 5.63 12.87 10.31
C HIS A 157 6.51 11.63 10.09
N GLY A 158 6.45 11.02 8.91
CA GLY A 158 7.24 9.86 8.50
C GLY A 158 6.77 9.27 7.18
N GLN A 159 7.45 8.21 6.75
CA GLN A 159 7.05 7.40 5.59
C GLN A 159 6.37 6.12 6.06
N VAL A 160 5.56 5.54 5.19
CA VAL A 160 4.99 4.20 5.37
C VAL A 160 5.14 3.41 4.10
N ALA A 161 5.55 2.15 4.24
CA ALA A 161 5.58 1.20 3.14
C ALA A 161 5.13 -0.18 3.62
N ALA A 162 4.81 -1.04 2.67
CA ALA A 162 4.36 -2.40 2.93
C ALA A 162 4.94 -3.37 1.91
N ILE A 163 5.12 -4.60 2.35
CA ILE A 163 5.58 -5.68 1.48
C ILE A 163 4.94 -7.00 1.90
N SER A 164 4.82 -7.94 0.96
CA SER A 164 4.44 -9.33 1.25
C SER A 164 5.67 -10.16 1.56
N VAL A 165 5.52 -11.09 2.48
CA VAL A 165 6.47 -12.15 2.80
C VAL A 165 5.70 -13.44 3.00
N GLY A 166 6.34 -14.57 2.83
CA GLY A 166 5.66 -15.84 3.07
C GLY A 166 6.63 -17.00 3.18
N ILE A 167 6.09 -18.20 3.37
CA ILE A 167 6.85 -19.45 3.35
C ILE A 167 6.44 -20.22 2.09
N VAL A 168 7.42 -20.49 1.24
CA VAL A 168 7.24 -21.25 0.00
C VAL A 168 8.21 -22.43 0.02
N ALA A 169 7.68 -23.66 -0.04
CA ALA A 169 8.45 -24.90 0.06
C ALA A 169 9.40 -24.91 1.29
N GLY A 170 8.87 -24.48 2.45
CA GLY A 170 9.58 -24.44 3.72
C GLY A 170 10.62 -23.32 3.85
N VAL A 171 10.71 -22.38 2.88
CA VAL A 171 11.69 -21.28 2.89
C VAL A 171 10.97 -19.95 3.02
N PRO A 172 11.32 -19.09 4.01
CA PRO A 172 10.84 -17.70 4.06
C PRO A 172 11.34 -16.90 2.85
N VAL A 173 10.42 -16.23 2.16
CA VAL A 173 10.72 -15.45 0.94
C VAL A 173 10.08 -14.06 1.01
N LEU A 174 10.75 -13.08 0.40
CA LEU A 174 10.34 -11.70 0.31
C LEU A 174 9.61 -11.43 -1.00
N ASP A 175 8.55 -10.59 -0.96
CA ASP A 175 7.86 -10.07 -2.14
C ASP A 175 7.37 -11.19 -3.08
N LEU A 176 6.30 -11.88 -2.65
CA LEU A 176 5.71 -12.98 -3.40
C LEU A 176 5.06 -12.47 -4.68
N ASP A 177 5.38 -13.11 -5.82
CA ASP A 177 4.57 -13.01 -7.02
C ASP A 177 3.35 -13.94 -6.93
N TYR A 178 2.43 -13.88 -7.91
CA TYR A 178 1.20 -14.68 -7.87
C TYR A 178 1.46 -16.19 -7.84
N SER A 179 2.49 -16.65 -8.53
CA SER A 179 2.81 -18.08 -8.56
C SER A 179 3.29 -18.60 -7.23
N GLU A 180 3.97 -17.78 -6.47
CA GLU A 180 4.45 -18.07 -5.12
C GLU A 180 3.33 -17.91 -4.08
N ASP A 181 2.57 -16.79 -4.15
CA ASP A 181 1.46 -16.46 -3.28
C ASP A 181 0.39 -17.58 -3.29
N SER A 182 0.04 -18.07 -4.49
CA SER A 182 -0.96 -19.13 -4.67
C SER A 182 -0.56 -20.52 -4.13
N GLN A 183 0.71 -20.72 -3.84
CA GLN A 183 1.28 -21.99 -3.32
C GLN A 183 1.95 -21.81 -1.96
N ALA A 184 1.92 -20.61 -1.40
CA ALA A 184 2.55 -20.31 -0.13
C ALA A 184 1.90 -21.08 1.01
N GLU A 185 2.71 -21.67 1.87
CA GLU A 185 2.28 -22.31 3.13
C GLU A 185 1.85 -21.26 4.15
N VAL A 186 2.46 -20.06 4.06
CA VAL A 186 2.13 -18.88 4.84
C VAL A 186 2.20 -17.66 3.92
N ASP A 187 1.16 -16.84 3.91
CA ASP A 187 1.14 -15.51 3.32
C ASP A 187 1.03 -14.46 4.43
N MET A 188 1.89 -13.45 4.37
CA MET A 188 1.92 -12.37 5.34
C MET A 188 2.17 -11.03 4.66
N ASN A 189 1.42 -10.01 5.09
CA ASN A 189 1.61 -8.63 4.68
C ASN A 189 2.10 -7.81 5.89
N VAL A 190 3.17 -7.09 5.71
CA VAL A 190 3.81 -6.30 6.77
C VAL A 190 3.82 -4.83 6.36
N VAL A 191 3.39 -3.96 7.27
CA VAL A 191 3.39 -2.50 7.11
C VAL A 191 4.25 -1.89 8.20
N MET A 192 5.21 -1.06 7.81
CA MET A 192 6.11 -0.37 8.75
C MET A 192 6.26 1.11 8.38
N ASN A 193 6.62 1.90 9.38
CA ASN A 193 7.10 3.27 9.16
C ASN A 193 8.63 3.30 9.01
N ASP A 194 9.16 4.46 8.62
CA ASP A 194 10.59 4.72 8.44
C ASP A 194 11.38 4.79 9.76
N GLY A 195 10.69 4.82 10.90
CA GLY A 195 11.29 4.63 12.23
C GLY A 195 11.49 3.16 12.62
N GLY A 196 11.19 2.21 11.72
CA GLY A 196 11.31 0.77 11.97
C GLY A 196 10.18 0.16 12.82
N ALA A 197 9.11 0.91 13.08
CA ALA A 197 7.98 0.40 13.86
C ALA A 197 6.92 -0.26 12.97
N PHE A 198 6.39 -1.38 13.43
CA PHE A 198 5.29 -2.07 12.76
C PHE A 198 3.97 -1.31 12.95
N ILE A 199 3.26 -1.07 11.87
CA ILE A 199 1.92 -0.48 11.85
C ILE A 199 0.89 -1.61 11.80
N GLU A 200 1.14 -2.63 10.97
CA GLU A 200 0.27 -3.80 10.86
C GLU A 200 1.08 -5.01 10.42
N VAL A 201 0.76 -6.16 10.99
CA VAL A 201 1.24 -7.49 10.57
C VAL A 201 0.01 -8.36 10.39
N GLN A 202 -0.23 -8.82 9.17
CA GLN A 202 -1.37 -9.66 8.82
C GLN A 202 -0.85 -10.92 8.14
N GLY A 203 -0.95 -12.06 8.79
CA GLY A 203 -0.45 -13.33 8.27
C GLY A 203 -1.45 -14.46 8.47
N THR A 204 -1.51 -15.35 7.49
CA THR A 204 -2.35 -16.53 7.50
C THR A 204 -1.53 -17.74 7.08
N ALA A 205 -1.73 -18.87 7.80
CA ALA A 205 -1.15 -20.14 7.43
C ALA A 205 -2.17 -20.96 6.61
N GLU A 206 -1.74 -21.43 5.47
CA GLU A 206 -2.48 -22.31 4.59
C GLU A 206 -1.95 -23.76 4.77
N GLY A 207 -2.64 -24.56 5.56
CA GLY A 207 -2.30 -25.97 5.77
C GLY A 207 -1.67 -26.30 7.12
N HIS A 208 -0.57 -25.70 7.55
CA HIS A 208 0.00 -25.90 8.89
C HIS A 208 0.44 -24.58 9.52
N ALA A 209 0.34 -24.51 10.85
CA ALA A 209 0.68 -23.30 11.59
C ALA A 209 2.19 -23.02 11.54
N PHE A 210 2.57 -21.76 11.31
CA PHE A 210 3.99 -21.33 11.36
C PHE A 210 4.48 -21.16 12.79
N ARG A 211 5.77 -21.40 12.99
CA ARG A 211 6.45 -21.32 14.27
C ARG A 211 6.99 -19.93 14.54
N ARG A 212 7.35 -19.64 15.79
CA ARG A 212 7.89 -18.35 16.20
C ARG A 212 9.14 -17.94 15.39
N HIS A 213 10.09 -18.84 15.19
CA HIS A 213 11.30 -18.52 14.43
C HIS A 213 11.04 -18.26 12.95
N GLU A 214 9.99 -18.85 12.37
CA GLU A 214 9.54 -18.58 11.00
C GLU A 214 8.90 -17.20 10.91
N LEU A 215 8.10 -16.80 11.91
CA LEU A 215 7.58 -15.45 12.02
C LEU A 215 8.70 -14.42 12.10
N ASP A 216 9.67 -14.64 12.99
CA ASP A 216 10.79 -13.74 13.18
C ASP A 216 11.61 -13.58 11.87
N ALA A 217 11.87 -14.69 11.14
CA ALA A 217 12.54 -14.65 9.84
C ALA A 217 11.76 -13.88 8.77
N MET A 218 10.43 -14.07 8.70
CA MET A 218 9.58 -13.31 7.77
C MET A 218 9.55 -11.82 8.11
N LEU A 219 9.49 -11.45 9.38
CA LEU A 219 9.51 -10.05 9.81
C LEU A 219 10.85 -9.37 9.52
N GLU A 220 11.97 -10.09 9.66
CA GLU A 220 13.29 -9.58 9.30
C GLU A 220 13.42 -9.34 7.79
N LEU A 221 12.97 -10.29 6.96
CA LEU A 221 12.90 -10.11 5.51
C LEU A 221 12.03 -8.91 5.12
N ALA A 222 10.86 -8.77 5.75
CA ALA A 222 9.95 -7.66 5.50
C ALA A 222 10.58 -6.32 5.84
N ALA A 223 11.23 -6.19 7.01
CA ALA A 223 11.91 -4.97 7.42
C ALA A 223 12.98 -4.56 6.40
N GLY A 224 13.88 -5.47 6.02
CA GLY A 224 14.89 -5.18 5.02
C GLY A 224 14.33 -4.88 3.61
N GLY A 225 13.15 -5.43 3.27
CA GLY A 225 12.43 -5.10 2.04
C GLY A 225 11.83 -3.69 2.08
N ILE A 226 11.16 -3.34 3.17
CA ILE A 226 10.51 -2.05 3.39
C ILE A 226 11.52 -0.91 3.43
N GLU A 227 12.66 -1.09 4.09
CA GLU A 227 13.75 -0.11 4.11
C GLU A 227 14.22 0.29 2.70
N ARG A 228 14.21 -0.65 1.77
CA ARG A 228 14.57 -0.37 0.36
C ARG A 228 13.49 0.41 -0.40
N LEU A 229 12.24 0.42 0.06
CA LEU A 229 11.14 1.17 -0.56
C LEU A 229 11.18 2.67 -0.23
N PHE A 230 11.59 3.06 0.96
CA PHE A 230 11.60 4.45 1.40
C PHE A 230 12.40 5.40 0.47
N PRO A 231 13.65 5.09 0.07
CA PRO A 231 14.37 5.95 -0.87
C PRO A 231 13.73 6.00 -2.27
N LEU A 232 13.01 4.95 -2.69
CA LEU A 232 12.26 4.96 -3.95
C LEU A 232 11.05 5.89 -3.86
N GLN A 233 10.31 5.84 -2.76
CA GLN A 233 9.18 6.75 -2.48
C GLN A 233 9.66 8.20 -2.41
N ALA A 234 10.74 8.50 -1.68
CA ALA A 234 11.29 9.86 -1.55
C ALA A 234 11.63 10.44 -2.94
N ARG A 235 12.29 9.68 -3.80
CA ARG A 235 12.57 10.09 -5.19
C ARG A 235 11.28 10.34 -5.99
N ALA A 236 10.25 9.55 -5.78
CA ALA A 236 8.96 9.70 -6.47
C ALA A 236 8.17 10.90 -5.96
N ILE A 237 8.31 11.30 -4.71
CA ILE A 237 7.70 12.51 -4.17
C ILE A 237 8.38 13.75 -4.73
N GLY A 238 9.65 13.67 -5.04
CA GLY A 238 10.43 14.78 -5.58
C GLY A 238 11.12 15.59 -4.50
N ALA A 239 11.43 14.92 -3.39
CA ALA A 239 12.31 15.44 -2.35
C ALA A 239 13.78 15.36 -2.80
#